data_971ed3b0b8d8d2c1b543f9aa97701e99
#
_entry.id   971ed3b0b8d8d2c1b543f9aa97701e99
#
_cell.length_a   1.000
_cell.length_b   1.000
_cell.length_c   1.000
_cell.angle_alpha   90.00
_cell.angle_beta   90.00
_cell.angle_gamma   90.00
#
_symmetry.space_group_name_H-M   'P 1'
#
loop_
_entity.id
_entity.type
_entity.pdbx_description
1 polymer ?
#
loop_
_entity_poly.entity_id
_entity_poly.type
_entity_poly.pdbx_seq_one_letter_code
_entity_poly.pdbx_strand_id
1 'polypeptide(L)'
;MKRKICILLTTLMVLGCMVPAWAAEEDFTGLYEQYGPWHTWTQEQKDAAEENWTEEAWDQYWMDYETWAWLPMDQYYLDNDEWSVVHYDMDESDWEDYLVEEKTAMGMPFPGGINVSLNGVYLDFGGLEPIAVNGRTLVPFRALLEGMGAQVDYQDGLITAKTEAGDTLTMELGSSTLSYTVGDKLEETNMGAAPTAVNGRVYIPVRAAAEALGLDVYWDDYYEAAHLTDWDALQAEVDSHFTCYNELIAASMASMDWEKTYAGTGNMTLTGILYGEKEHDSASLSLDVSTLQSKDGVSADLALGVDLGDLEETVFSALPPETMEMIHDADGDKMSLILNAKDGTVYVQGGGVFQLNSELGEDQWMGVQLDDAQRVMLSQLLSGSQTFTIGSLLVEQQKNSLWYYVQSPWEAVMDSVLPLRIFLGDENFTRKEVAGTVTYSARLDLPTLQARLEELGMGYGEVGLADLLTGQVQMPDVNMDLTAKVVGGKLQTMDWSGKISVPGVLPVAIDFDVSATPTKSVATMEFKGEYVGKITLEADSTTTVTNRTVPTAPPEGADIQWMN
;
A
#
# COMPACT_ATOMS: atom_id res chain seq x y z
N MET A 1 12.72 9.31 -9.31
CA MET A 1 11.55 10.09 -9.77
C MET A 1 10.26 9.62 -9.10
N LYS A 2 9.84 8.36 -9.24
CA LYS A 2 8.60 7.80 -8.63
C LYS A 2 8.53 7.97 -7.11
N ARG A 3 9.62 7.78 -6.36
CA ARG A 3 9.66 8.06 -4.91
C ARG A 3 9.29 9.51 -4.57
N LYS A 4 9.73 10.50 -5.37
CA LYS A 4 9.38 11.91 -5.15
C LYS A 4 7.91 12.19 -5.45
N ILE A 5 7.34 11.58 -6.49
CA ILE A 5 5.90 11.65 -6.81
C ILE A 5 5.07 10.93 -5.74
N CYS A 6 5.49 9.75 -5.27
CA CYS A 6 4.83 9.05 -4.17
C CYS A 6 4.85 9.85 -2.86
N ILE A 7 5.97 10.46 -2.50
CA ILE A 7 6.06 11.32 -1.30
C ILE A 7 5.13 12.52 -1.46
N LEU A 8 5.07 13.12 -2.63
CA LEU A 8 4.20 14.25 -2.93
C LEU A 8 2.72 13.87 -2.85
N LEU A 9 2.34 12.76 -3.47
CA LEU A 9 0.98 12.23 -3.41
C LEU A 9 0.61 11.81 -1.99
N THR A 10 1.54 11.24 -1.22
CA THR A 10 1.34 10.90 0.19
C THR A 10 1.13 12.16 1.04
N THR A 11 1.85 13.23 0.75
CA THR A 11 1.69 14.53 1.44
C THR A 11 0.32 15.16 1.11
N LEU A 12 -0.13 15.06 -0.14
CA LEU A 12 -1.48 15.47 -0.55
C LEU A 12 -2.58 14.61 0.08
N MET A 13 -2.32 13.31 0.33
CA MET A 13 -3.22 12.41 1.07
C MET A 13 -3.40 12.82 2.53
N VAL A 14 -2.31 13.21 3.20
CA VAL A 14 -2.34 13.70 4.60
C VAL A 14 -3.14 14.99 4.72
N LEU A 15 -3.20 15.80 3.66
CA LEU A 15 -3.98 17.06 3.60
C LEU A 15 -5.47 16.86 3.28
N GLY A 16 -5.98 15.62 3.28
CA GLY A 16 -7.42 15.34 3.15
C GLY A 16 -7.91 15.03 1.74
N CYS A 17 -7.01 14.85 0.77
CA CYS A 17 -7.33 14.31 -0.55
C CYS A 17 -6.69 12.92 -0.67
N MET A 18 -7.48 11.86 -0.46
CA MET A 18 -7.02 10.50 -0.72
C MET A 18 -6.83 10.32 -2.22
N VAL A 19 -5.57 10.26 -2.65
CA VAL A 19 -5.19 9.77 -3.98
C VAL A 19 -4.32 8.54 -3.76
N PRO A 20 -4.64 7.38 -4.33
CA PRO A 20 -3.82 6.18 -4.18
C PRO A 20 -2.42 6.40 -4.74
N ALA A 21 -1.42 5.85 -4.07
CA ALA A 21 -0.06 5.87 -4.56
C ALA A 21 0.04 5.01 -5.84
N TRP A 22 0.39 5.65 -6.93
CA TRP A 22 0.53 5.02 -8.23
C TRP A 22 1.98 4.61 -8.44
N ALA A 23 2.23 3.31 -8.53
CA ALA A 23 3.44 2.79 -9.15
C ALA A 23 3.16 2.73 -10.66
N ALA A 24 3.73 3.65 -11.45
CA ALA A 24 3.82 3.44 -12.88
C ALA A 24 4.90 2.39 -13.12
N GLU A 25 4.64 1.39 -13.94
CA GLU A 25 5.67 0.50 -14.48
C GLU A 25 6.69 1.35 -15.23
N GLU A 26 7.93 1.39 -14.74
CA GLU A 26 9.05 1.77 -15.58
C GLU A 26 9.43 0.54 -16.40
N ASP A 27 9.58 0.75 -17.70
CA ASP A 27 10.17 -0.25 -18.60
C ASP A 27 11.66 -0.34 -18.25
N PHE A 28 11.98 -1.21 -17.28
CA PHE A 28 13.34 -1.48 -16.82
C PHE A 28 14.05 -2.49 -17.75
N THR A 29 14.08 -2.21 -19.05
CA THR A 29 15.03 -2.85 -19.96
C THR A 29 16.41 -2.31 -19.67
N GLY A 30 16.94 -2.65 -18.49
CA GLY A 30 18.15 -2.07 -17.94
C GLY A 30 19.38 -2.97 -18.03
N LEU A 31 20.43 -2.55 -17.35
CA LEU A 31 21.70 -3.27 -17.27
C LEU A 31 21.51 -4.69 -16.71
N TYR A 32 20.55 -4.91 -15.84
CA TYR A 32 20.26 -6.24 -15.29
C TYR A 32 19.77 -7.22 -16.37
N GLU A 33 18.85 -6.84 -17.26
CA GLU A 33 18.46 -7.70 -18.38
C GLU A 33 19.62 -8.01 -19.34
N GLN A 34 20.52 -7.04 -19.51
CA GLN A 34 21.66 -7.21 -20.39
C GLN A 34 22.73 -8.14 -19.80
N TYR A 35 22.98 -8.07 -18.50
CA TYR A 35 24.10 -8.75 -17.86
C TYR A 35 23.67 -9.92 -16.97
N GLY A 36 22.41 -9.96 -16.54
CA GLY A 36 21.88 -10.95 -15.61
C GLY A 36 22.39 -10.78 -14.17
N PRO A 37 22.07 -11.72 -13.28
CA PRO A 37 22.47 -11.67 -11.88
C PRO A 37 23.99 -11.64 -11.69
N TRP A 38 24.49 -10.81 -10.77
CA TRP A 38 25.92 -10.63 -10.48
C TRP A 38 26.71 -11.92 -10.24
N HIS A 39 26.10 -12.90 -9.57
CA HIS A 39 26.77 -14.19 -9.30
C HIS A 39 26.99 -15.04 -10.56
N THR A 40 26.25 -14.81 -11.66
CA THR A 40 26.42 -15.50 -12.94
C THR A 40 27.51 -14.86 -13.81
N TRP A 41 28.03 -13.70 -13.42
CA TRP A 41 29.02 -12.98 -14.20
C TRP A 41 30.39 -13.66 -14.13
N THR A 42 31.06 -13.71 -15.28
CA THR A 42 32.47 -14.12 -15.34
C THR A 42 33.33 -13.07 -14.68
N GLN A 43 34.51 -13.47 -14.19
CA GLN A 43 35.46 -12.52 -13.61
C GLN A 43 35.84 -11.38 -14.59
N GLU A 44 35.91 -11.69 -15.89
CA GLU A 44 36.21 -10.68 -16.95
C GLU A 44 35.07 -9.63 -17.07
N GLN A 45 33.79 -10.04 -16.88
CA GLN A 45 32.66 -9.14 -16.88
C GLN A 45 32.66 -8.24 -15.62
N LYS A 46 32.95 -8.81 -14.45
CA LYS A 46 33.09 -8.09 -13.20
C LYS A 46 34.19 -7.03 -13.26
N ASP A 47 35.39 -7.43 -13.69
CA ASP A 47 36.53 -6.53 -13.84
C ASP A 47 36.24 -5.41 -14.86
N ALA A 48 35.55 -5.72 -15.95
CA ALA A 48 35.16 -4.73 -16.95
C ALA A 48 34.10 -3.74 -16.43
N ALA A 49 33.15 -4.18 -15.61
CA ALA A 49 32.16 -3.30 -14.98
C ALA A 49 32.85 -2.39 -13.93
N GLU A 50 33.70 -2.93 -13.08
CA GLU A 50 34.47 -2.16 -12.10
C GLU A 50 35.34 -1.08 -12.75
N GLU A 51 35.87 -1.35 -13.95
CA GLU A 51 36.75 -0.40 -14.67
C GLU A 51 35.96 0.67 -15.45
N ASN A 52 34.75 0.35 -15.94
CA ASN A 52 34.11 1.18 -16.96
C ASN A 52 32.73 1.72 -16.54
N TRP A 53 32.11 1.25 -15.45
CA TRP A 53 30.80 1.72 -15.03
C TRP A 53 30.90 2.93 -14.12
N THR A 54 30.00 3.89 -14.31
CA THR A 54 29.83 5.03 -13.42
C THR A 54 29.07 4.62 -12.15
N GLU A 55 29.10 5.47 -11.12
CA GLU A 55 28.33 5.25 -9.88
C GLU A 55 26.83 5.13 -10.19
N GLU A 56 26.31 5.95 -11.12
CA GLU A 56 24.91 5.88 -11.55
C GLU A 56 24.56 4.56 -12.26
N ALA A 57 25.51 4.00 -13.05
CA ALA A 57 25.30 2.70 -13.70
C ALA A 57 25.26 1.55 -12.69
N TRP A 58 26.10 1.62 -11.66
CA TRP A 58 26.07 0.68 -10.54
C TRP A 58 24.79 0.81 -9.74
N ASP A 59 24.37 2.04 -9.39
CA ASP A 59 23.13 2.28 -8.67
C ASP A 59 21.92 1.78 -9.47
N GLN A 60 21.90 1.99 -10.79
CA GLN A 60 20.84 1.48 -11.66
C GLN A 60 20.83 -0.05 -11.70
N TYR A 61 21.98 -0.69 -11.89
CA TYR A 61 22.10 -2.14 -11.91
C TYR A 61 21.64 -2.76 -10.59
N TRP A 62 22.03 -2.17 -9.44
CA TRP A 62 21.61 -2.69 -8.13
C TRP A 62 20.14 -2.39 -7.82
N MET A 63 19.60 -1.26 -8.29
CA MET A 63 18.15 -1.02 -8.22
C MET A 63 17.36 -2.00 -9.09
N ASP A 64 17.83 -2.29 -10.29
CA ASP A 64 17.25 -3.31 -11.15
C ASP A 64 17.41 -4.70 -10.51
N TYR A 65 18.59 -4.99 -9.93
CA TYR A 65 18.86 -6.21 -9.18
C TYR A 65 17.92 -6.31 -7.95
N GLU A 66 17.79 -5.28 -7.14
CA GLU A 66 16.85 -5.27 -6.01
C GLU A 66 15.38 -5.40 -6.46
N THR A 67 15.03 -4.91 -7.63
CA THR A 67 13.68 -5.03 -8.18
C THR A 67 13.41 -6.43 -8.75
N TRP A 68 14.41 -7.08 -9.35
CA TRP A 68 14.30 -8.40 -9.99
C TRP A 68 14.88 -9.56 -9.15
N ALA A 69 15.78 -9.30 -8.19
CA ALA A 69 16.38 -10.36 -7.35
C ALA A 69 15.51 -10.77 -6.16
N TRP A 70 14.34 -10.17 -6.02
CA TRP A 70 13.25 -10.76 -5.26
C TRP A 70 12.54 -11.91 -6.00
N LEU A 71 13.05 -12.29 -7.14
CA LEU A 71 12.80 -13.53 -7.86
C LEU A 71 14.01 -14.47 -7.66
N PRO A 72 13.86 -15.54 -7.03
CA PRO A 72 13.31 -15.97 -5.75
C PRO A 72 14.16 -15.50 -4.56
N MET A 73 13.58 -15.33 -3.41
CA MET A 73 14.26 -14.87 -2.17
C MET A 73 15.48 -15.73 -1.76
N ASP A 74 15.48 -16.98 -2.14
CA ASP A 74 16.61 -17.90 -1.97
C ASP A 74 17.91 -17.37 -2.59
N GLN A 75 17.85 -16.72 -3.75
CA GLN A 75 19.03 -16.19 -4.43
C GLN A 75 19.55 -14.90 -3.77
N TYR A 76 18.68 -14.03 -3.26
CA TYR A 76 19.09 -12.82 -2.52
C TYR A 76 19.73 -13.16 -1.17
N TYR A 77 19.21 -14.14 -0.47
CA TYR A 77 19.77 -14.57 0.81
C TYR A 77 21.04 -15.41 0.66
N LEU A 78 21.26 -16.07 -0.49
CA LEU A 78 22.53 -16.71 -0.83
C LEU A 78 23.69 -15.71 -0.97
N ASP A 79 23.42 -14.44 -1.32
CA ASP A 79 24.43 -13.39 -1.48
C ASP A 79 24.62 -12.53 -0.22
N ASN A 80 23.78 -12.68 0.84
CA ASN A 80 23.94 -11.97 2.10
C ASN A 80 24.55 -12.86 3.19
N ASP A 81 25.71 -12.47 3.70
CA ASP A 81 26.62 -13.24 4.59
C ASP A 81 26.00 -13.86 5.86
N GLU A 82 24.86 -13.37 6.37
CA GLU A 82 24.23 -13.93 7.56
C GLU A 82 23.34 -15.14 7.27
N TRP A 83 22.74 -15.24 6.08
CA TRP A 83 21.94 -16.37 5.64
C TRP A 83 22.77 -17.42 4.90
N SER A 84 23.80 -17.00 4.19
CA SER A 84 24.72 -17.87 3.45
C SER A 84 25.39 -18.91 4.36
N VAL A 85 25.65 -18.57 5.63
CA VAL A 85 26.31 -19.49 6.59
C VAL A 85 25.46 -20.72 6.91
N VAL A 86 24.14 -20.65 6.77
CA VAL A 86 23.23 -21.78 7.08
C VAL A 86 22.93 -22.63 5.85
N HIS A 87 22.92 -22.05 4.64
CA HIS A 87 22.42 -22.73 3.42
C HIS A 87 23.50 -23.00 2.37
N TYR A 88 24.70 -22.40 2.47
CA TYR A 88 25.77 -22.57 1.48
C TYR A 88 26.41 -23.97 1.45
N ASP A 89 26.21 -24.77 2.51
CA ASP A 89 26.67 -26.14 2.62
C ASP A 89 25.53 -27.18 2.44
N MET A 90 24.31 -26.76 2.07
CA MET A 90 23.21 -27.68 1.79
C MET A 90 23.37 -28.26 0.38
N ASP A 91 23.39 -29.57 0.29
CA ASP A 91 23.20 -30.24 -1.00
C ASP A 91 21.70 -30.25 -1.39
N GLU A 92 21.42 -30.64 -2.64
CA GLU A 92 20.04 -30.63 -3.18
C GLU A 92 19.07 -31.49 -2.28
N SER A 93 19.56 -32.51 -1.63
CA SER A 93 18.76 -33.36 -0.73
C SER A 93 18.50 -32.68 0.62
N ASP A 94 19.49 -31.96 1.17
CA ASP A 94 19.36 -31.24 2.42
C ASP A 94 18.38 -30.05 2.24
N TRP A 95 18.39 -29.42 1.06
CA TRP A 95 17.45 -28.38 0.68
C TRP A 95 16.01 -28.89 0.55
N GLU A 96 15.81 -30.05 -0.10
CA GLU A 96 14.49 -30.66 -0.18
C GLU A 96 13.94 -31.02 1.22
N ASP A 97 14.78 -31.57 2.09
CA ASP A 97 14.39 -31.90 3.48
C ASP A 97 14.03 -30.63 4.27
N TYR A 98 14.81 -29.54 4.11
CA TYR A 98 14.52 -28.25 4.72
C TYR A 98 13.16 -27.68 4.27
N LEU A 99 12.89 -27.67 2.96
CA LEU A 99 11.60 -27.21 2.43
C LEU A 99 10.42 -28.05 2.94
N VAL A 100 10.60 -29.35 3.10
CA VAL A 100 9.57 -30.24 3.67
C VAL A 100 9.30 -29.90 5.14
N GLU A 101 10.35 -29.59 5.92
CA GLU A 101 10.19 -29.16 7.31
C GLU A 101 9.45 -27.81 7.40
N GLU A 102 9.82 -26.83 6.56
CA GLU A 102 9.17 -25.52 6.50
C GLU A 102 7.71 -25.62 6.08
N LYS A 103 7.42 -26.31 4.96
CA LYS A 103 6.05 -26.57 4.50
C LYS A 103 5.21 -27.28 5.57
N THR A 104 5.83 -28.17 6.34
CA THR A 104 5.16 -28.86 7.46
C THR A 104 4.86 -27.89 8.60
N ALA A 105 5.80 -27.01 8.95
CA ALA A 105 5.61 -26.00 9.99
C ALA A 105 4.52 -24.99 9.62
N MET A 106 4.39 -24.66 8.33
CA MET A 106 3.32 -23.83 7.78
C MET A 106 1.96 -24.54 7.69
N GLY A 107 1.88 -25.83 8.04
CA GLY A 107 0.65 -26.60 8.00
C GLY A 107 0.21 -27.01 6.59
N MET A 108 1.12 -27.05 5.64
CA MET A 108 0.82 -27.51 4.27
C MET A 108 0.49 -29.01 4.25
N PRO A 109 -0.65 -29.42 3.67
CA PRO A 109 -1.08 -30.83 3.66
C PRO A 109 -0.14 -31.78 2.90
N PHE A 110 0.60 -31.24 1.92
CA PHE A 110 1.50 -32.00 1.03
C PHE A 110 2.92 -31.41 1.05
N PRO A 111 3.68 -31.54 2.15
CA PRO A 111 4.98 -30.89 2.27
C PRO A 111 6.01 -31.32 1.20
N GLY A 112 5.94 -32.55 0.72
CA GLY A 112 6.79 -33.08 -0.36
C GLY A 112 6.25 -32.87 -1.77
N GLY A 113 5.22 -32.03 -1.95
CA GLY A 113 4.56 -31.86 -3.24
C GLY A 113 3.89 -30.50 -3.40
N ILE A 114 3.00 -30.42 -4.39
CA ILE A 114 2.25 -29.21 -4.71
C ILE A 114 1.15 -28.97 -3.68
N ASN A 115 1.04 -27.74 -3.21
CA ASN A 115 -0.03 -27.30 -2.32
C ASN A 115 -0.97 -26.31 -3.02
N VAL A 116 -2.17 -26.17 -2.48
CA VAL A 116 -3.16 -25.18 -2.95
C VAL A 116 -3.78 -24.54 -1.74
N SER A 117 -3.78 -23.21 -1.68
CA SER A 117 -4.53 -22.48 -0.68
C SER A 117 -5.71 -21.74 -1.31
N LEU A 118 -6.75 -21.55 -0.52
CA LEU A 118 -7.90 -20.73 -0.83
C LEU A 118 -8.06 -19.69 0.29
N ASN A 119 -7.95 -18.43 -0.05
CA ASN A 119 -8.09 -17.33 0.91
C ASN A 119 -7.17 -17.52 2.15
N GLY A 120 -5.89 -17.83 1.90
CA GLY A 120 -4.88 -18.05 2.94
C GLY A 120 -4.93 -19.43 3.64
N VAL A 121 -5.92 -20.28 3.35
CA VAL A 121 -6.07 -21.58 4.00
C VAL A 121 -5.68 -22.71 3.05
N TYR A 122 -4.70 -23.53 3.42
CA TYR A 122 -4.29 -24.68 2.62
C TYR A 122 -5.36 -25.76 2.58
N LEU A 123 -5.66 -26.26 1.38
CA LEU A 123 -6.72 -27.24 1.13
C LEU A 123 -6.20 -28.66 1.30
N ASP A 124 -6.80 -29.41 2.24
CA ASP A 124 -6.62 -30.86 2.33
C ASP A 124 -7.63 -31.56 1.42
N PHE A 125 -7.14 -32.23 0.39
CA PHE A 125 -7.96 -33.03 -0.53
C PHE A 125 -8.23 -34.44 -0.06
N GLY A 126 -8.18 -34.70 1.26
CA GLY A 126 -8.40 -36.02 1.84
C GLY A 126 -7.28 -37.02 1.49
N GLY A 127 -6.04 -36.56 1.50
CA GLY A 127 -4.86 -37.30 1.15
C GLY A 127 -4.67 -37.54 -0.36
N LEU A 128 -5.41 -36.83 -1.21
CA LEU A 128 -5.24 -36.83 -2.67
C LEU A 128 -4.36 -35.66 -3.08
N GLU A 129 -3.11 -35.92 -3.40
CA GLU A 129 -2.15 -34.88 -3.77
C GLU A 129 -2.51 -34.18 -5.09
N PRO A 130 -2.33 -32.87 -5.23
CA PRO A 130 -2.31 -32.19 -6.51
C PRO A 130 -1.25 -32.79 -7.44
N ILE A 131 -1.48 -32.76 -8.75
CA ILE A 131 -0.56 -33.32 -9.74
C ILE A 131 -0.21 -32.29 -10.81
N ALA A 132 0.99 -32.37 -11.35
CA ALA A 132 1.41 -31.57 -12.50
C ALA A 132 1.20 -32.36 -13.81
N VAL A 133 0.44 -31.79 -14.76
CA VAL A 133 0.22 -32.38 -16.08
C VAL A 133 0.40 -31.28 -17.16
N ASN A 134 1.36 -31.48 -18.05
CA ASN A 134 1.66 -30.53 -19.13
C ASN A 134 1.91 -29.09 -18.65
N GLY A 135 2.61 -28.93 -17.52
CA GLY A 135 2.88 -27.61 -16.92
C GLY A 135 1.63 -26.94 -16.32
N ARG A 136 0.62 -27.73 -15.95
CA ARG A 136 -0.58 -27.25 -15.23
C ARG A 136 -0.77 -28.07 -13.96
N THR A 137 -1.11 -27.38 -12.89
CA THR A 137 -1.52 -28.02 -11.62
C THR A 137 -2.96 -28.48 -11.73
N LEU A 138 -3.19 -29.75 -11.51
CA LEU A 138 -4.52 -30.36 -11.45
C LEU A 138 -4.80 -30.82 -10.03
N VAL A 139 -6.04 -30.61 -9.58
CA VAL A 139 -6.51 -30.96 -8.22
C VAL A 139 -7.79 -31.77 -8.26
N PRO A 140 -8.11 -32.53 -7.20
CA PRO A 140 -9.39 -33.21 -7.08
C PRO A 140 -10.56 -32.24 -7.18
N PHE A 141 -11.38 -32.36 -8.24
CA PHE A 141 -12.36 -31.33 -8.63
C PHE A 141 -13.38 -31.02 -7.54
N ARG A 142 -13.88 -32.05 -6.84
CA ARG A 142 -14.96 -31.87 -5.88
C ARG A 142 -14.52 -31.03 -4.68
N ALA A 143 -13.38 -31.37 -4.08
CA ALA A 143 -12.88 -30.66 -2.92
C ALA A 143 -12.52 -29.20 -3.24
N LEU A 144 -11.97 -28.94 -4.44
CA LEU A 144 -11.70 -27.57 -4.87
C LEU A 144 -13.00 -26.76 -5.04
N LEU A 145 -13.92 -27.25 -5.89
CA LEU A 145 -15.13 -26.50 -6.23
C LEU A 145 -16.09 -26.35 -5.05
N GLU A 146 -16.21 -27.37 -4.19
CA GLU A 146 -16.98 -27.28 -2.93
C GLU A 146 -16.31 -26.32 -1.94
N GLY A 147 -14.97 -26.32 -1.87
CA GLY A 147 -14.20 -25.35 -1.07
C GLY A 147 -14.44 -23.91 -1.50
N MET A 148 -14.69 -23.68 -2.80
CA MET A 148 -15.06 -22.39 -3.37
C MET A 148 -16.58 -22.08 -3.25
N GLY A 149 -17.32 -22.86 -2.48
CA GLY A 149 -18.75 -22.65 -2.23
C GLY A 149 -19.69 -23.12 -3.34
N ALA A 150 -19.20 -23.86 -4.36
CA ALA A 150 -20.06 -24.35 -5.43
C ALA A 150 -20.70 -25.70 -5.09
N GLN A 151 -21.95 -25.89 -5.55
CA GLN A 151 -22.61 -27.19 -5.57
C GLN A 151 -22.14 -27.98 -6.79
N VAL A 152 -21.62 -29.20 -6.60
CA VAL A 152 -20.93 -29.95 -7.63
C VAL A 152 -21.66 -31.23 -7.96
N ASP A 153 -21.88 -31.50 -9.27
CA ASP A 153 -22.38 -32.75 -9.81
C ASP A 153 -21.40 -33.36 -10.83
N TYR A 154 -21.40 -34.67 -10.92
CA TYR A 154 -20.62 -35.43 -11.89
C TYR A 154 -21.44 -36.57 -12.46
N GLN A 155 -21.71 -36.52 -13.76
CA GLN A 155 -22.46 -37.54 -14.45
C GLN A 155 -21.87 -37.82 -15.84
N ASP A 156 -21.58 -39.09 -16.14
CA ASP A 156 -21.15 -39.57 -17.47
C ASP A 156 -19.94 -38.81 -18.08
N GLY A 157 -19.01 -38.35 -17.22
CA GLY A 157 -17.83 -37.58 -17.65
C GLY A 157 -18.02 -36.06 -17.64
N LEU A 158 -19.23 -35.61 -17.40
CA LEU A 158 -19.54 -34.19 -17.29
C LEU A 158 -19.46 -33.73 -15.83
N ILE A 159 -18.65 -32.72 -15.57
CA ILE A 159 -18.54 -32.01 -14.30
C ILE A 159 -19.38 -30.73 -14.41
N THR A 160 -20.28 -30.51 -13.48
CA THR A 160 -21.03 -29.26 -13.39
C THR A 160 -20.90 -28.71 -11.98
N ALA A 161 -20.54 -27.43 -11.86
CA ALA A 161 -20.55 -26.68 -10.60
C ALA A 161 -21.50 -25.49 -10.71
N LYS A 162 -22.18 -25.17 -9.60
CA LYS A 162 -23.09 -24.04 -9.51
C LYS A 162 -22.81 -23.26 -8.24
N THR A 163 -22.56 -21.96 -8.37
CA THR A 163 -22.36 -21.05 -7.25
C THR A 163 -23.69 -20.66 -6.59
N GLU A 164 -23.64 -20.07 -5.39
CA GLU A 164 -24.82 -19.50 -4.74
C GLU A 164 -25.42 -18.33 -5.54
N ALA A 165 -24.59 -17.57 -6.25
CA ALA A 165 -25.03 -16.50 -7.14
C ALA A 165 -25.80 -17.01 -8.36
N GLY A 166 -25.69 -18.31 -8.67
CA GLY A 166 -26.37 -18.96 -9.78
C GLY A 166 -25.50 -19.19 -11.00
N ASP A 167 -24.27 -18.73 -11.01
CA ASP A 167 -23.31 -18.97 -12.07
C ASP A 167 -22.96 -20.46 -12.16
N THR A 168 -22.75 -20.93 -13.37
CA THR A 168 -22.47 -22.32 -13.65
C THR A 168 -21.11 -22.49 -14.33
N LEU A 169 -20.46 -23.59 -14.02
CA LEU A 169 -19.21 -24.01 -14.62
C LEU A 169 -19.35 -25.45 -15.08
N THR A 170 -18.95 -25.73 -16.32
CA THR A 170 -19.11 -27.04 -16.94
C THR A 170 -17.83 -27.47 -17.63
N MET A 171 -17.36 -28.68 -17.34
CA MET A 171 -16.18 -29.31 -17.93
C MET A 171 -16.49 -30.75 -18.31
N GLU A 172 -15.88 -31.24 -19.36
CA GLU A 172 -15.99 -32.63 -19.79
C GLU A 172 -14.65 -33.36 -19.68
N LEU A 173 -14.68 -34.57 -19.15
CA LEU A 173 -13.49 -35.42 -19.03
C LEU A 173 -12.81 -35.63 -20.40
N GLY A 174 -11.52 -35.29 -20.47
CA GLY A 174 -10.74 -35.35 -21.71
C GLY A 174 -10.89 -34.19 -22.67
N SER A 175 -11.76 -33.20 -22.38
CA SER A 175 -11.87 -31.96 -23.13
C SER A 175 -11.13 -30.82 -22.41
N SER A 176 -10.34 -30.03 -23.11
CA SER A 176 -9.70 -28.84 -22.55
C SER A 176 -10.56 -27.57 -22.58
N THR A 177 -11.83 -27.68 -22.97
CA THR A 177 -12.77 -26.57 -22.97
C THR A 177 -13.51 -26.51 -21.63
N LEU A 178 -13.51 -25.33 -21.03
CA LEU A 178 -14.32 -24.95 -19.89
C LEU A 178 -15.40 -23.98 -20.36
N SER A 179 -16.67 -24.27 -20.08
CA SER A 179 -17.79 -23.36 -20.30
C SER A 179 -18.29 -22.87 -18.94
N TYR A 180 -18.47 -21.55 -18.80
CA TYR A 180 -18.95 -20.94 -17.55
C TYR A 180 -19.84 -19.74 -17.82
N THR A 181 -20.66 -19.37 -16.82
CA THR A 181 -21.52 -18.19 -16.90
C THR A 181 -20.98 -17.09 -15.97
N VAL A 182 -21.03 -15.85 -16.45
CA VAL A 182 -20.84 -14.63 -15.67
C VAL A 182 -22.13 -13.83 -15.78
N GLY A 183 -22.96 -13.89 -14.75
CA GLY A 183 -24.34 -13.42 -14.83
C GLY A 183 -25.12 -14.19 -15.90
N ASP A 184 -25.69 -13.47 -16.88
CA ASP A 184 -26.49 -14.08 -17.97
C ASP A 184 -25.64 -14.47 -19.21
N LYS A 185 -24.32 -14.28 -19.20
CA LYS A 185 -23.45 -14.55 -20.35
C LYS A 185 -22.74 -15.88 -20.20
N LEU A 186 -22.83 -16.71 -21.23
CA LEU A 186 -22.03 -17.92 -21.36
C LEU A 186 -20.68 -17.57 -22.01
N GLU A 187 -19.59 -17.98 -21.37
CA GLU A 187 -18.23 -17.83 -21.85
C GLU A 187 -17.54 -19.18 -21.93
N GLU A 188 -16.53 -19.28 -22.79
CA GLU A 188 -15.72 -20.48 -22.94
C GLU A 188 -14.24 -20.11 -22.95
N THR A 189 -13.43 -20.93 -22.27
CA THR A 189 -11.98 -20.77 -22.24
C THR A 189 -11.27 -22.10 -22.40
N ASN A 190 -9.99 -22.08 -22.80
CA ASN A 190 -9.15 -23.25 -22.89
C ASN A 190 -8.33 -23.40 -21.61
N MET A 191 -8.53 -24.48 -20.89
CA MET A 191 -7.86 -24.78 -19.63
C MET A 191 -6.37 -25.12 -19.77
N GLY A 192 -5.86 -25.32 -20.98
CA GLY A 192 -4.48 -25.77 -21.23
C GLY A 192 -4.20 -27.24 -20.88
N ALA A 193 -5.05 -27.87 -20.08
CA ALA A 193 -5.09 -29.32 -19.81
C ALA A 193 -6.53 -29.77 -19.64
N ALA A 194 -6.83 -31.01 -19.95
CA ALA A 194 -8.18 -31.57 -19.81
C ALA A 194 -8.39 -32.16 -18.42
N PRO A 195 -9.62 -32.10 -17.86
CA PRO A 195 -9.99 -32.93 -16.72
C PRO A 195 -9.60 -34.40 -16.94
N THR A 196 -8.92 -34.98 -15.98
CA THR A 196 -8.28 -36.31 -16.13
C THR A 196 -8.65 -37.21 -14.97
N ALA A 197 -8.95 -38.47 -15.25
CA ALA A 197 -9.20 -39.46 -14.22
C ALA A 197 -7.87 -40.17 -13.82
N VAL A 198 -7.52 -40.05 -12.55
CA VAL A 198 -6.35 -40.73 -11.94
C VAL A 198 -6.83 -41.58 -10.77
N ASN A 199 -6.55 -42.88 -10.79
CA ASN A 199 -6.95 -43.81 -9.74
C ASN A 199 -8.44 -43.72 -9.35
N GLY A 200 -9.33 -43.50 -10.36
CA GLY A 200 -10.77 -43.39 -10.15
C GLY A 200 -11.24 -42.06 -9.54
N ARG A 201 -10.38 -41.06 -9.49
CA ARG A 201 -10.68 -39.69 -9.08
C ARG A 201 -10.48 -38.74 -10.25
N VAL A 202 -11.33 -37.73 -10.38
CA VAL A 202 -11.21 -36.75 -11.43
C VAL A 202 -10.48 -35.53 -10.91
N TYR A 203 -9.49 -35.08 -11.66
CA TYR A 203 -8.66 -33.93 -11.42
C TYR A 203 -8.95 -32.87 -12.48
N ILE A 204 -8.97 -31.60 -12.10
CA ILE A 204 -9.20 -30.46 -12.98
C ILE A 204 -8.07 -29.43 -12.87
N PRO A 205 -7.78 -28.66 -13.95
CA PRO A 205 -6.82 -27.58 -13.89
C PRO A 205 -7.28 -26.48 -12.91
N VAL A 206 -6.47 -26.24 -11.87
CA VAL A 206 -6.84 -25.34 -10.77
C VAL A 206 -7.07 -23.90 -11.25
N ARG A 207 -6.14 -23.34 -12.02
CA ARG A 207 -6.18 -21.94 -12.47
C ARG A 207 -7.47 -21.64 -13.25
N ALA A 208 -7.75 -22.41 -14.29
CA ALA A 208 -8.91 -22.16 -15.14
C ALA A 208 -10.24 -22.27 -14.38
N ALA A 209 -10.34 -23.21 -13.45
CA ALA A 209 -11.55 -23.37 -12.63
C ALA A 209 -11.72 -22.20 -11.64
N ALA A 210 -10.63 -21.74 -11.03
CA ALA A 210 -10.65 -20.63 -10.08
C ALA A 210 -10.96 -19.29 -10.77
N GLU A 211 -10.27 -18.99 -11.87
CA GLU A 211 -10.50 -17.75 -12.64
C GLU A 211 -11.93 -17.68 -13.21
N ALA A 212 -12.51 -18.81 -13.65
CA ALA A 212 -13.90 -18.87 -14.10
C ALA A 212 -14.92 -18.61 -12.99
N LEU A 213 -14.54 -18.76 -11.73
CA LEU A 213 -15.33 -18.43 -10.54
C LEU A 213 -14.95 -17.07 -9.94
N GLY A 214 -14.12 -16.28 -10.63
CA GLY A 214 -13.77 -14.91 -10.23
C GLY A 214 -12.62 -14.80 -9.22
N LEU A 215 -11.90 -15.91 -8.95
CA LEU A 215 -10.73 -15.87 -8.07
C LEU A 215 -9.47 -15.55 -8.87
N ASP A 216 -8.55 -14.86 -8.26
CA ASP A 216 -7.19 -14.69 -8.78
C ASP A 216 -6.31 -15.89 -8.38
N VAL A 217 -5.33 -16.24 -9.23
CA VAL A 217 -4.47 -17.41 -9.01
C VAL A 217 -3.01 -17.02 -9.14
N TYR A 218 -2.36 -16.98 -8.01
CA TYR A 218 -0.93 -16.77 -7.90
C TYR A 218 -0.20 -18.11 -7.73
N TRP A 219 0.96 -18.29 -8.39
CA TRP A 219 1.83 -19.44 -8.23
C TRP A 219 3.08 -19.04 -7.47
N ASP A 220 3.32 -19.67 -6.35
CA ASP A 220 4.51 -19.56 -5.55
C ASP A 220 5.51 -20.64 -5.96
N ASP A 221 6.60 -20.23 -6.61
CA ASP A 221 7.63 -21.13 -7.09
C ASP A 221 8.48 -21.70 -5.93
N TYR A 222 8.62 -20.96 -4.82
CA TYR A 222 9.44 -21.39 -3.69
C TYR A 222 8.79 -22.53 -2.92
N TYR A 223 7.52 -22.39 -2.58
CA TYR A 223 6.76 -23.43 -1.87
C TYR A 223 6.00 -24.39 -2.80
N GLU A 224 6.12 -24.23 -4.12
CA GLU A 224 5.33 -24.97 -5.11
C GLU A 224 3.84 -24.96 -4.76
N ALA A 225 3.29 -23.78 -4.52
CA ALA A 225 1.93 -23.60 -4.08
C ALA A 225 1.12 -22.74 -5.05
N ALA A 226 -0.16 -23.10 -5.27
CA ALA A 226 -1.12 -22.25 -5.96
C ALA A 226 -2.00 -21.56 -4.92
N HIS A 227 -1.92 -20.22 -4.86
CA HIS A 227 -2.75 -19.40 -3.99
C HIS A 227 -3.95 -18.86 -4.76
N LEU A 228 -5.16 -19.20 -4.29
CA LEU A 228 -6.43 -18.76 -4.84
C LEU A 228 -6.99 -17.66 -3.93
N THR A 229 -7.20 -16.48 -4.48
CA THR A 229 -7.67 -15.32 -3.72
C THR A 229 -8.98 -14.78 -4.27
N ASP A 230 -9.99 -14.74 -3.43
CA ASP A 230 -11.21 -13.99 -3.63
C ASP A 230 -11.01 -12.59 -3.05
N TRP A 231 -10.75 -11.61 -3.92
CA TRP A 231 -10.48 -10.24 -3.51
C TRP A 231 -11.67 -9.56 -2.85
N ASP A 232 -12.89 -9.90 -3.24
CA ASP A 232 -14.11 -9.34 -2.64
C ASP A 232 -14.31 -9.90 -1.22
N ALA A 233 -14.05 -11.19 -1.04
CA ALA A 233 -14.08 -11.83 0.27
C ALA A 233 -12.97 -11.27 1.18
N LEU A 234 -11.76 -11.07 0.66
CA LEU A 234 -10.65 -10.47 1.39
C LEU A 234 -10.98 -9.04 1.82
N GLN A 235 -11.51 -8.22 0.90
CA GLN A 235 -11.94 -6.87 1.25
C GLN A 235 -13.01 -6.88 2.36
N ALA A 236 -14.00 -7.76 2.25
CA ALA A 236 -15.05 -7.88 3.25
C ALA A 236 -14.51 -8.33 4.61
N GLU A 237 -13.56 -9.25 4.63
CA GLU A 237 -12.88 -9.68 5.87
C GLU A 237 -12.14 -8.51 6.52
N VAL A 238 -11.32 -7.79 5.76
CA VAL A 238 -10.64 -6.59 6.26
C VAL A 238 -11.63 -5.57 6.79
N ASP A 239 -12.67 -5.24 6.01
CA ASP A 239 -13.67 -4.25 6.37
C ASP A 239 -14.44 -4.62 7.63
N SER A 240 -14.58 -5.92 7.93
CA SER A 240 -15.23 -6.42 9.14
C SER A 240 -14.54 -5.98 10.43
N HIS A 241 -13.24 -5.67 10.37
CA HIS A 241 -12.45 -5.18 11.48
C HIS A 241 -12.52 -3.66 11.68
N PHE A 242 -12.99 -2.90 10.68
CA PHE A 242 -12.95 -1.43 10.65
C PHE A 242 -14.31 -0.79 10.35
N THR A 243 -15.40 -1.43 10.75
CA THR A 243 -16.78 -0.96 10.45
C THR A 243 -17.00 0.48 10.91
N CYS A 244 -16.60 0.82 12.15
CA CYS A 244 -16.76 2.18 12.70
C CYS A 244 -15.94 3.21 11.91
N TYR A 245 -14.71 2.87 11.56
CA TYR A 245 -13.84 3.77 10.81
C TYR A 245 -14.32 3.94 9.37
N ASN A 246 -14.75 2.88 8.72
CA ASN A 246 -15.34 2.93 7.37
C ASN A 246 -16.64 3.75 7.34
N GLU A 247 -17.48 3.68 8.39
CA GLU A 247 -18.65 4.56 8.54
C GLU A 247 -18.22 6.04 8.65
N LEU A 248 -17.11 6.35 9.31
CA LEU A 248 -16.57 7.72 9.40
C LEU A 248 -16.02 8.22 8.05
N ILE A 249 -15.31 7.36 7.30
CA ILE A 249 -14.87 7.69 5.93
C ILE A 249 -16.09 8.00 5.05
N ALA A 250 -17.09 7.13 5.05
CA ALA A 250 -18.32 7.30 4.27
C ALA A 250 -19.06 8.59 4.66
N ALA A 251 -19.13 8.91 5.96
CA ALA A 251 -19.78 10.12 6.45
C ALA A 251 -19.01 11.39 6.07
N SER A 252 -17.69 11.33 6.02
CA SER A 252 -16.82 12.42 5.54
C SER A 252 -17.07 12.69 4.07
N MET A 253 -17.04 11.65 3.23
CA MET A 253 -17.32 11.76 1.78
C MET A 253 -18.72 12.26 1.50
N ALA A 254 -19.74 11.79 2.24
CA ALA A 254 -21.13 12.24 2.12
C ALA A 254 -21.32 13.71 2.54
N SER A 255 -20.35 14.30 3.20
CA SER A 255 -20.41 15.71 3.61
C SER A 255 -20.17 16.67 2.45
N MET A 256 -19.55 16.21 1.37
CA MET A 256 -19.30 16.97 0.14
C MET A 256 -20.49 16.87 -0.83
N ASP A 257 -20.72 17.93 -1.59
CA ASP A 257 -21.64 17.95 -2.73
C ASP A 257 -20.81 17.90 -4.02
N TRP A 258 -20.59 16.72 -4.56
CA TRP A 258 -19.72 16.45 -5.70
C TRP A 258 -20.11 17.16 -7.01
N GLU A 259 -21.31 17.77 -7.07
CA GLU A 259 -21.74 18.61 -8.18
C GLU A 259 -21.23 20.06 -8.08
N LYS A 260 -20.58 20.42 -6.98
CA LYS A 260 -20.02 21.76 -6.74
C LYS A 260 -18.51 21.77 -6.93
N THR A 261 -18.00 22.97 -7.20
CA THR A 261 -16.56 23.24 -7.13
C THR A 261 -16.21 23.77 -5.74
N TYR A 262 -15.14 23.25 -5.20
CA TYR A 262 -14.57 23.66 -3.93
C TYR A 262 -13.22 24.33 -4.13
N ALA A 263 -13.00 25.43 -3.42
CA ALA A 263 -11.72 26.09 -3.27
C ALA A 263 -11.19 25.78 -1.88
N GLY A 264 -10.02 25.20 -1.80
CA GLY A 264 -9.30 24.93 -0.57
C GLY A 264 -8.08 25.84 -0.42
N THR A 265 -7.75 26.19 0.80
CA THR A 265 -6.46 26.78 1.18
C THR A 265 -5.98 26.07 2.43
N GLY A 266 -4.68 25.82 2.52
CA GLY A 266 -4.05 25.24 3.69
C GLY A 266 -2.63 25.76 3.85
N ASN A 267 -2.18 25.74 5.09
CA ASN A 267 -0.80 25.99 5.45
C ASN A 267 -0.33 24.84 6.33
N MET A 268 0.91 24.40 6.14
CA MET A 268 1.60 23.48 7.02
C MET A 268 2.95 24.09 7.37
N THR A 269 3.25 24.18 8.66
CA THR A 269 4.51 24.73 9.15
C THR A 269 5.18 23.74 10.09
N LEU A 270 6.41 23.38 9.77
CA LEU A 270 7.30 22.58 10.62
C LEU A 270 8.32 23.52 11.25
N THR A 271 8.31 23.65 12.57
CA THR A 271 9.24 24.50 13.30
C THR A 271 10.15 23.62 14.18
N GLY A 272 11.45 23.74 14.00
CA GLY A 272 12.46 23.13 14.84
C GLY A 272 13.06 24.15 15.82
N ILE A 273 13.14 23.80 17.11
CA ILE A 273 13.79 24.58 18.16
C ILE A 273 14.83 23.69 18.82
N LEU A 274 16.10 24.11 18.84
CA LEU A 274 17.15 23.41 19.54
C LEU A 274 17.32 24.00 20.95
N TYR A 275 17.47 23.13 21.95
CA TYR A 275 17.80 23.56 23.32
C TYR A 275 19.30 23.79 23.41
N GLY A 276 19.71 25.05 23.41
CA GLY A 276 21.08 25.49 23.52
C GLY A 276 21.27 26.53 24.64
N GLU A 277 22.44 27.18 24.68
CA GLU A 277 22.71 28.25 25.65
C GLU A 277 21.81 29.49 25.48
N LYS A 278 21.11 29.61 24.35
CA LYS A 278 20.11 30.63 24.04
C LYS A 278 18.76 29.95 23.75
N GLU A 279 17.75 30.35 24.46
CA GLU A 279 16.40 29.74 24.49
C GLU A 279 15.59 29.84 23.18
N HIS A 280 16.14 30.34 22.05
CA HIS A 280 15.35 30.73 20.89
C HIS A 280 15.95 30.42 19.50
N ASP A 281 16.89 29.51 19.42
CA ASP A 281 17.42 29.10 18.10
C ASP A 281 16.38 28.23 17.39
N SER A 282 15.67 28.80 16.42
CA SER A 282 14.61 28.11 15.66
C SER A 282 14.79 28.26 14.16
N ALA A 283 14.35 27.24 13.42
CA ALA A 283 14.14 27.30 11.98
C ALA A 283 12.74 26.76 11.64
N SER A 284 12.18 27.22 10.54
CA SER A 284 10.90 26.71 10.07
C SER A 284 10.87 26.45 8.56
N LEU A 285 10.09 25.43 8.21
CA LEU A 285 9.71 25.09 6.85
C LEU A 285 8.20 25.20 6.73
N SER A 286 7.71 25.98 5.78
CA SER A 286 6.27 26.13 5.55
C SER A 286 5.88 25.68 4.14
N LEU A 287 4.67 25.14 4.01
CA LEU A 287 4.07 24.77 2.75
C LEU A 287 2.67 25.39 2.66
N ASP A 288 2.52 26.35 1.77
CA ASP A 288 1.23 26.92 1.44
C ASP A 288 0.60 26.13 0.28
N VAL A 289 -0.66 25.77 0.44
CA VAL A 289 -1.40 25.00 -0.57
C VAL A 289 -2.68 25.74 -0.94
N SER A 290 -2.96 25.85 -2.23
CA SER A 290 -4.26 26.26 -2.72
C SER A 290 -4.81 25.27 -3.73
N THR A 291 -6.09 24.90 -3.60
CA THR A 291 -6.71 23.87 -4.42
C THR A 291 -8.02 24.35 -5.05
N LEU A 292 -8.33 23.79 -6.21
CA LEU A 292 -9.68 23.78 -6.78
C LEU A 292 -10.04 22.34 -7.12
N GLN A 293 -11.20 21.88 -6.67
CA GLN A 293 -11.67 20.52 -6.88
C GLN A 293 -13.11 20.50 -7.37
N SER A 294 -13.40 19.69 -8.36
CA SER A 294 -14.75 19.33 -8.83
C SER A 294 -14.73 17.91 -9.39
N LYS A 295 -15.87 17.42 -9.85
CA LYS A 295 -15.95 16.14 -10.57
C LYS A 295 -15.15 16.10 -11.89
N ASP A 296 -14.81 17.28 -12.45
CA ASP A 296 -14.08 17.38 -13.71
C ASP A 296 -12.56 17.29 -13.51
N GLY A 297 -12.08 17.49 -12.27
CA GLY A 297 -10.66 17.42 -11.95
C GLY A 297 -10.26 18.15 -10.67
N VAL A 298 -8.96 18.24 -10.48
CA VAL A 298 -8.31 18.93 -9.36
C VAL A 298 -7.19 19.80 -9.90
N SER A 299 -7.03 21.01 -9.36
CA SER A 299 -5.78 21.75 -9.48
C SER A 299 -5.26 22.10 -8.09
N ALA A 300 -3.95 22.07 -7.93
CA ALA A 300 -3.26 22.45 -6.71
C ALA A 300 -2.04 23.29 -7.04
N ASP A 301 -1.87 24.38 -6.29
CA ASP A 301 -0.66 25.18 -6.29
C ASP A 301 -0.04 25.10 -4.89
N LEU A 302 1.26 24.84 -4.83
CA LEU A 302 2.04 24.72 -3.62
C LEU A 302 3.15 25.78 -3.65
N ALA A 303 3.47 26.34 -2.49
CA ALA A 303 4.63 27.22 -2.33
C ALA A 303 5.37 26.85 -1.04
N LEU A 304 6.68 26.67 -1.16
CA LEU A 304 7.58 26.38 -0.05
C LEU A 304 8.09 27.68 0.56
N GLY A 305 8.13 27.76 1.88
CA GLY A 305 8.81 28.81 2.62
C GLY A 305 9.87 28.21 3.52
N VAL A 306 11.05 28.79 3.53
CA VAL A 306 12.19 28.40 4.36
C VAL A 306 12.65 29.57 5.20
N ASP A 307 12.62 29.42 6.52
CA ASP A 307 13.16 30.40 7.46
C ASP A 307 14.13 29.70 8.41
N LEU A 308 15.41 29.93 8.24
CA LEU A 308 16.46 29.31 9.06
C LEU A 308 16.62 30.02 10.42
N GLY A 309 16.06 31.23 10.56
CA GLY A 309 16.11 32.01 11.80
C GLY A 309 17.51 32.11 12.39
N ASP A 310 17.61 32.01 13.69
CA ASP A 310 18.90 32.08 14.40
C ASP A 310 19.75 30.79 14.24
N LEU A 311 19.17 29.70 13.72
CA LEU A 311 19.93 28.45 13.45
C LEU A 311 20.87 28.59 12.25
N GLU A 312 20.65 29.57 11.36
CA GLU A 312 21.54 29.83 10.24
C GLU A 312 22.96 30.13 10.68
N GLU A 313 23.13 31.01 11.68
CA GLU A 313 24.45 31.39 12.17
C GLU A 313 25.08 30.36 13.11
N THR A 314 24.27 29.54 13.78
CA THR A 314 24.74 28.64 14.85
C THR A 314 24.95 27.20 14.36
N VAL A 315 23.95 26.62 13.72
CA VAL A 315 23.97 25.20 13.29
C VAL A 315 24.30 25.07 11.80
N PHE A 316 23.58 25.81 10.96
CA PHE A 316 23.71 25.67 9.51
C PHE A 316 24.97 26.35 8.96
N SER A 317 25.59 27.26 9.70
CA SER A 317 26.89 27.85 9.32
C SER A 317 28.00 26.81 9.15
N ALA A 318 27.86 25.61 9.69
CA ALA A 318 28.79 24.50 9.50
C ALA A 318 28.60 23.74 8.17
N LEU A 319 27.51 23.99 7.45
CA LEU A 319 27.25 23.38 6.15
C LEU A 319 28.12 23.99 5.04
N PRO A 320 28.41 23.24 3.97
CA PRO A 320 29.07 23.78 2.79
C PRO A 320 28.27 24.97 2.19
N PRO A 321 28.96 26.00 1.66
CA PRO A 321 28.28 27.16 1.07
C PRO A 321 27.27 26.79 -0.03
N GLU A 322 27.58 25.77 -0.84
CA GLU A 322 26.69 25.27 -1.91
C GLU A 322 25.38 24.70 -1.33
N THR A 323 25.45 24.01 -0.19
CA THR A 323 24.27 23.48 0.51
C THR A 323 23.42 24.63 1.08
N MET A 324 24.05 25.66 1.63
CA MET A 324 23.35 26.84 2.13
C MET A 324 22.67 27.61 1.00
N GLU A 325 23.33 27.78 -0.14
CA GLU A 325 22.74 28.42 -1.34
C GLU A 325 21.52 27.62 -1.81
N MET A 326 21.61 26.29 -1.88
CA MET A 326 20.48 25.43 -2.24
C MET A 326 19.29 25.55 -1.26
N ILE A 327 19.55 25.68 0.05
CA ILE A 327 18.49 25.87 1.05
C ILE A 327 17.83 27.23 0.90
N HIS A 328 18.61 28.28 0.67
CA HIS A 328 18.08 29.63 0.44
C HIS A 328 17.31 29.74 -0.88
N ASP A 329 17.79 29.09 -1.94
CA ASP A 329 17.13 29.08 -3.24
C ASP A 329 15.79 28.32 -3.18
N ALA A 330 15.64 27.39 -2.22
CA ALA A 330 14.38 26.66 -2.01
C ALA A 330 13.25 27.55 -1.46
N ASP A 331 13.58 28.70 -0.84
CA ASP A 331 12.57 29.63 -0.34
C ASP A 331 11.80 30.28 -1.49
N GLY A 332 10.49 30.08 -1.50
CA GLY A 332 9.60 30.57 -2.55
C GLY A 332 9.43 29.63 -3.73
N ASP A 333 10.05 28.44 -3.72
CA ASP A 333 9.83 27.42 -4.74
C ASP A 333 8.37 27.05 -4.84
N LYS A 334 7.91 26.82 -6.08
CA LYS A 334 6.51 26.53 -6.37
C LYS A 334 6.34 25.28 -7.18
N MET A 335 5.20 24.64 -6.95
CA MET A 335 4.73 23.54 -7.77
C MET A 335 3.25 23.73 -8.10
N SER A 336 2.89 23.41 -9.34
CA SER A 336 1.51 23.36 -9.79
C SER A 336 1.18 21.97 -10.30
N LEU A 337 0.00 21.47 -9.94
CA LEU A 337 -0.55 20.20 -10.38
C LEU A 337 -1.93 20.45 -10.99
N ILE A 338 -2.21 19.83 -12.13
CA ILE A 338 -3.53 19.80 -12.74
C ILE A 338 -3.88 18.35 -13.09
N LEU A 339 -5.00 17.90 -12.57
CA LEU A 339 -5.57 16.60 -12.82
C LEU A 339 -6.86 16.77 -13.61
N ASN A 340 -6.91 16.26 -14.83
CA ASN A 340 -8.10 16.25 -15.68
C ASN A 340 -8.76 14.87 -15.59
N ALA A 341 -9.86 14.76 -14.84
CA ALA A 341 -10.56 13.50 -14.65
C ALA A 341 -11.24 12.99 -15.91
N LYS A 342 -11.62 13.89 -16.82
CA LYS A 342 -12.34 13.52 -18.05
C LYS A 342 -11.44 12.81 -19.04
N ASP A 343 -10.24 13.34 -19.24
CA ASP A 343 -9.29 12.82 -20.24
C ASP A 343 -8.25 11.89 -19.59
N GLY A 344 -8.22 11.80 -18.26
CA GLY A 344 -7.26 11.00 -17.51
C GLY A 344 -5.84 11.53 -17.65
N THR A 345 -5.65 12.84 -17.60
CA THR A 345 -4.33 13.45 -17.77
C THR A 345 -3.89 14.15 -16.51
N VAL A 346 -2.66 13.94 -16.11
CA VAL A 346 -2.00 14.65 -15.00
C VAL A 346 -0.93 15.56 -15.57
N TYR A 347 -0.93 16.82 -15.16
CA TYR A 347 0.12 17.78 -15.49
C TYR A 347 0.78 18.28 -14.21
N VAL A 348 2.10 18.31 -14.21
CA VAL A 348 2.88 18.81 -13.07
C VAL A 348 3.94 19.77 -13.60
N GLN A 349 4.10 20.89 -12.90
CA GLN A 349 5.19 21.85 -13.10
C GLN A 349 5.80 22.14 -11.74
N GLY A 350 7.12 22.17 -11.66
CA GLY A 350 7.81 22.54 -10.43
C GLY A 350 9.26 22.91 -10.71
N GLY A 351 9.73 23.96 -10.04
CA GLY A 351 11.12 24.41 -10.06
C GLY A 351 11.82 24.13 -8.73
N GLY A 352 13.13 24.29 -8.70
CA GLY A 352 13.94 24.12 -7.52
C GLY A 352 13.81 22.73 -6.88
N VAL A 353 13.43 22.69 -5.59
CA VAL A 353 13.24 21.43 -4.87
C VAL A 353 12.08 20.58 -5.39
N PHE A 354 11.14 21.18 -6.12
CA PHE A 354 10.03 20.49 -6.75
C PHE A 354 10.32 20.05 -8.18
N GLN A 355 11.54 20.26 -8.69
CA GLN A 355 11.92 19.80 -10.01
C GLN A 355 11.91 18.26 -10.06
N LEU A 356 10.97 17.69 -10.80
CA LEU A 356 10.75 16.24 -10.86
C LEU A 356 11.77 15.55 -11.77
N ASN A 357 12.29 16.27 -12.76
CA ASN A 357 13.28 15.78 -13.69
C ASN A 357 14.29 16.89 -14.00
N SER A 358 15.59 16.63 -13.86
CA SER A 358 16.67 17.58 -14.17
C SER A 358 16.72 18.00 -15.65
N GLU A 359 16.05 17.26 -16.54
CA GLU A 359 15.94 17.59 -17.97
C GLU A 359 14.80 18.58 -18.27
N LEU A 360 13.87 18.80 -17.31
CA LEU A 360 12.77 19.75 -17.45
C LEU A 360 13.27 21.16 -17.10
N GLY A 361 12.95 22.13 -17.95
CA GLY A 361 13.12 23.55 -17.58
C GLY A 361 12.11 23.97 -16.50
N GLU A 362 12.45 24.99 -15.72
CA GLU A 362 11.62 25.48 -14.60
C GLU A 362 10.19 25.88 -15.01
N ASP A 363 9.99 26.29 -16.26
CA ASP A 363 8.68 26.70 -16.80
C ASP A 363 7.97 25.59 -17.59
N GLN A 364 8.57 24.39 -17.69
CA GLN A 364 8.01 23.29 -18.45
C GLN A 364 7.05 22.45 -17.60
N TRP A 365 5.99 21.98 -18.25
CA TRP A 365 5.04 21.05 -17.67
C TRP A 365 5.39 19.62 -18.07
N MET A 366 5.30 18.70 -17.12
CA MET A 366 5.31 17.26 -17.38
C MET A 366 3.87 16.81 -17.52
N GLY A 367 3.55 16.10 -18.62
CA GLY A 367 2.25 15.48 -18.87
C GLY A 367 2.34 13.96 -18.73
N VAL A 368 1.42 13.36 -18.00
CA VAL A 368 1.28 11.91 -17.84
C VAL A 368 -0.14 11.51 -18.22
N GLN A 369 -0.26 10.51 -19.09
CA GLN A 369 -1.56 9.92 -19.43
C GLN A 369 -1.84 8.75 -18.49
N LEU A 370 -3.00 8.78 -17.84
CA LEU A 370 -3.48 7.68 -17.02
C LEU A 370 -4.06 6.57 -17.91
N ASP A 371 -3.88 5.33 -17.52
CA ASP A 371 -4.53 4.19 -18.18
C ASP A 371 -6.06 4.17 -17.93
N ASP A 372 -6.77 3.25 -18.59
CA ASP A 372 -8.23 3.20 -18.50
C ASP A 372 -8.74 2.84 -17.10
N ALA A 373 -8.05 1.96 -16.37
CA ALA A 373 -8.43 1.55 -15.02
C ALA A 373 -8.24 2.72 -14.05
N GLN A 374 -7.13 3.39 -14.14
CA GLN A 374 -6.77 4.57 -13.41
C GLN A 374 -7.77 5.71 -13.63
N ARG A 375 -8.14 5.95 -14.86
CA ARG A 375 -9.13 6.97 -15.23
C ARG A 375 -10.51 6.68 -14.65
N VAL A 376 -10.95 5.41 -14.70
CA VAL A 376 -12.23 4.99 -14.11
C VAL A 376 -12.22 5.21 -12.60
N MET A 377 -11.17 4.76 -11.90
CA MET A 377 -11.02 4.94 -10.46
C MET A 377 -11.05 6.42 -10.06
N LEU A 378 -10.28 7.26 -10.75
CA LEU A 378 -10.26 8.70 -10.53
C LEU A 378 -11.65 9.35 -10.71
N SER A 379 -12.34 8.99 -11.78
CA SER A 379 -13.69 9.49 -12.05
C SER A 379 -14.68 9.07 -10.94
N GLN A 380 -14.59 7.84 -10.45
CA GLN A 380 -15.40 7.36 -9.34
C GLN A 380 -15.10 8.12 -8.04
N LEU A 381 -13.82 8.39 -7.77
CA LEU A 381 -13.38 9.14 -6.61
C LEU A 381 -13.90 10.58 -6.63
N LEU A 382 -13.74 11.28 -7.74
CA LEU A 382 -14.15 12.68 -7.87
C LEU A 382 -15.67 12.87 -8.04
N SER A 383 -16.41 11.82 -8.35
CA SER A 383 -17.87 11.85 -8.38
C SER A 383 -18.52 11.44 -7.05
N GLY A 384 -17.75 10.96 -6.08
CA GLY A 384 -18.27 10.41 -4.84
C GLY A 384 -19.12 9.16 -5.03
N SER A 385 -19.02 8.50 -6.20
CA SER A 385 -19.79 7.31 -6.53
C SER A 385 -19.23 6.04 -5.87
N GLN A 386 -17.99 6.06 -5.45
CA GLN A 386 -17.33 4.98 -4.74
C GLN A 386 -17.02 5.42 -3.30
N THR A 387 -17.41 4.61 -2.34
CA THR A 387 -17.01 4.77 -0.95
C THR A 387 -15.74 3.96 -0.73
N PHE A 388 -14.66 4.63 -0.32
CA PHE A 388 -13.43 3.94 0.07
C PHE A 388 -13.60 3.33 1.44
N THR A 389 -13.01 2.15 1.61
CA THR A 389 -12.91 1.46 2.90
C THR A 389 -11.44 1.11 3.15
N ILE A 390 -11.09 0.78 4.37
CA ILE A 390 -9.74 0.28 4.68
C ILE A 390 -9.44 -0.97 3.83
N GLY A 391 -10.42 -1.88 3.71
CA GLY A 391 -10.28 -3.08 2.90
C GLY A 391 -10.03 -2.78 1.43
N SER A 392 -10.80 -1.84 0.84
CA SER A 392 -10.58 -1.47 -0.57
C SER A 392 -9.20 -0.87 -0.81
N LEU A 393 -8.68 -0.06 0.11
CA LEU A 393 -7.35 0.55 -0.02
C LEU A 393 -6.23 -0.50 0.06
N LEU A 394 -6.29 -1.42 1.04
CA LEU A 394 -5.28 -2.46 1.20
C LEU A 394 -5.30 -3.47 0.05
N VAL A 395 -6.49 -3.87 -0.39
CA VAL A 395 -6.64 -4.79 -1.52
C VAL A 395 -6.11 -4.18 -2.81
N GLU A 396 -6.46 -2.93 -3.12
CA GLU A 396 -5.94 -2.25 -4.32
C GLU A 396 -4.43 -2.01 -4.25
N GLN A 397 -3.89 -1.68 -3.07
CA GLN A 397 -2.46 -1.58 -2.86
C GLN A 397 -1.78 -2.92 -3.16
N GLN A 398 -2.32 -4.03 -2.68
CA GLN A 398 -1.76 -5.36 -2.91
C GLN A 398 -1.85 -5.79 -4.37
N LYS A 399 -2.99 -5.57 -5.05
CA LYS A 399 -3.15 -5.85 -6.49
C LYS A 399 -2.13 -5.12 -7.36
N ASN A 400 -1.75 -3.90 -6.96
CA ASN A 400 -0.78 -3.06 -7.68
C ASN A 400 0.65 -3.19 -7.16
N SER A 401 0.89 -4.07 -6.18
CA SER A 401 2.22 -4.32 -5.63
C SER A 401 2.93 -5.40 -6.43
N LEU A 402 4.17 -5.13 -6.83
CA LEU A 402 5.07 -6.13 -7.42
C LEU A 402 5.60 -7.14 -6.38
N TRP A 403 5.22 -6.99 -5.11
CA TRP A 403 5.66 -7.81 -3.97
C TRP A 403 4.87 -9.12 -3.81
N TYR A 404 4.39 -9.70 -4.89
CA TYR A 404 3.62 -10.95 -4.91
C TYR A 404 4.41 -12.20 -4.51
N TYR A 405 5.72 -12.10 -4.24
CA TYR A 405 6.60 -13.23 -4.43
C TYR A 405 6.97 -14.03 -3.18
N VAL A 406 6.48 -13.67 -1.99
CA VAL A 406 6.91 -14.30 -0.73
C VAL A 406 5.79 -14.86 0.13
N GLN A 407 4.56 -14.41 -0.08
CA GLN A 407 3.39 -14.83 0.72
C GLN A 407 2.14 -14.90 -0.16
N SER A 408 1.12 -15.64 0.31
CA SER A 408 -0.18 -15.55 -0.36
C SER A 408 -0.68 -14.10 -0.30
N PRO A 409 -1.33 -13.58 -1.37
CA PRO A 409 -1.90 -12.22 -1.35
C PRO A 409 -2.84 -11.98 -0.18
N TRP A 410 -3.56 -13.01 0.25
CA TRP A 410 -4.43 -12.97 1.43
C TRP A 410 -3.63 -12.69 2.71
N GLU A 411 -2.58 -13.46 2.96
CA GLU A 411 -1.73 -13.30 4.15
C GLU A 411 -1.03 -11.94 4.17
N ALA A 412 -0.49 -11.50 3.02
CA ALA A 412 0.18 -10.22 2.90
C ALA A 412 -0.74 -9.03 3.27
N VAL A 413 -2.02 -9.07 2.86
CA VAL A 413 -3.00 -8.07 3.26
C VAL A 413 -3.34 -8.19 4.74
N MET A 414 -3.59 -9.41 5.24
CA MET A 414 -3.96 -9.62 6.65
C MET A 414 -2.85 -9.25 7.61
N ASP A 415 -1.59 -9.43 7.25
CA ASP A 415 -0.44 -8.95 8.03
C ASP A 415 -0.42 -7.41 8.12
N SER A 416 -0.85 -6.72 7.07
CA SER A 416 -1.00 -5.26 7.07
C SER A 416 -2.19 -4.79 7.92
N VAL A 417 -3.22 -5.63 8.10
CA VAL A 417 -4.40 -5.33 8.92
C VAL A 417 -4.06 -5.29 10.41
N LEU A 418 -3.16 -6.17 10.85
CA LEU A 418 -2.84 -6.34 12.27
C LEU A 418 -2.39 -5.04 12.96
N PRO A 419 -1.37 -4.30 12.48
CA PRO A 419 -0.97 -3.04 13.09
C PRO A 419 -2.06 -1.96 13.01
N LEU A 420 -2.88 -1.95 11.96
CA LEU A 420 -3.98 -0.99 11.83
C LEU A 420 -5.09 -1.25 12.85
N ARG A 421 -5.39 -2.51 13.17
CA ARG A 421 -6.40 -2.87 14.18
C ARG A 421 -6.06 -2.33 15.56
N ILE A 422 -4.77 -2.24 15.92
CA ILE A 422 -4.33 -1.71 17.22
C ILE A 422 -4.89 -0.29 17.42
N PHE A 423 -4.97 0.52 16.37
CA PHE A 423 -5.38 1.92 16.44
C PHE A 423 -6.82 2.16 15.93
N LEU A 424 -7.20 1.52 14.84
CA LEU A 424 -8.42 1.80 14.08
C LEU A 424 -9.47 0.69 14.16
N GLY A 425 -9.16 -0.45 14.81
CA GLY A 425 -10.07 -1.59 14.93
C GLY A 425 -11.35 -1.25 15.70
N ASP A 426 -12.45 -1.89 15.32
CA ASP A 426 -13.78 -1.71 15.93
C ASP A 426 -13.78 -1.93 17.44
N GLU A 427 -12.91 -2.78 17.95
CA GLU A 427 -12.70 -3.05 19.37
C GLU A 427 -12.29 -1.82 20.19
N ASN A 428 -11.78 -0.77 19.53
CA ASN A 428 -11.40 0.49 20.19
C ASN A 428 -12.55 1.50 20.21
N PHE A 429 -13.60 1.28 19.41
CA PHE A 429 -14.67 2.24 19.25
C PHE A 429 -15.89 1.93 20.11
N THR A 430 -16.51 3.00 20.60
CA THR A 430 -17.85 3.00 21.14
C THR A 430 -18.75 3.83 20.24
N ARG A 431 -19.77 3.21 19.66
CA ARG A 431 -20.77 3.85 18.81
C ARG A 431 -22.04 4.09 19.61
N LYS A 432 -22.51 5.35 19.69
CA LYS A 432 -23.73 5.73 20.37
C LYS A 432 -24.61 6.59 19.49
N GLU A 433 -25.90 6.23 19.37
CA GLU A 433 -26.87 7.00 18.61
C GLU A 433 -27.92 7.62 19.53
N VAL A 434 -28.10 8.94 19.42
CA VAL A 434 -29.10 9.70 20.18
C VAL A 434 -29.73 10.76 19.30
N ALA A 435 -31.05 10.70 19.12
CA ALA A 435 -31.83 11.70 18.36
C ALA A 435 -31.28 11.97 16.94
N GLY A 436 -30.84 10.93 16.23
CA GLY A 436 -30.32 11.02 14.87
C GLY A 436 -28.86 11.52 14.77
N THR A 437 -28.19 11.69 15.91
CA THR A 437 -26.75 11.96 15.97
C THR A 437 -26.05 10.68 16.39
N VAL A 438 -25.12 10.21 15.56
CA VAL A 438 -24.20 9.11 15.89
C VAL A 438 -22.89 9.71 16.39
N THR A 439 -22.46 9.29 17.56
CA THR A 439 -21.18 9.66 18.16
C THR A 439 -20.31 8.42 18.19
N TYR A 440 -19.12 8.51 17.63
CA TYR A 440 -18.05 7.54 17.73
C TYR A 440 -17.03 8.07 18.73
N SER A 441 -16.60 7.22 19.65
CA SER A 441 -15.54 7.54 20.61
C SER A 441 -14.58 6.37 20.68
N ALA A 442 -13.30 6.64 20.55
CA ALA A 442 -12.25 5.66 20.74
C ALA A 442 -11.23 6.21 21.75
N ARG A 443 -10.74 5.33 22.61
CA ARG A 443 -9.68 5.64 23.54
C ARG A 443 -8.65 4.52 23.53
N LEU A 444 -7.40 4.89 23.36
CA LEU A 444 -6.25 4.00 23.46
C LEU A 444 -5.33 4.53 24.54
N ASP A 445 -5.19 3.75 25.61
CA ASP A 445 -4.21 3.94 26.67
C ASP A 445 -3.28 2.73 26.76
N LEU A 446 -2.20 2.83 27.53
CA LEU A 446 -1.22 1.75 27.64
C LEU A 446 -1.83 0.40 28.05
N PRO A 447 -2.74 0.30 29.04
CA PRO A 447 -3.41 -0.96 29.38
C PRO A 447 -4.21 -1.54 28.20
N THR A 448 -4.91 -0.69 27.44
CA THR A 448 -5.66 -1.10 26.26
C THR A 448 -4.73 -1.60 25.17
N LEU A 449 -3.62 -0.89 24.91
CA LEU A 449 -2.60 -1.30 23.94
C LEU A 449 -2.01 -2.67 24.30
N GLN A 450 -1.65 -2.90 25.57
CA GLN A 450 -1.12 -4.18 26.03
C GLN A 450 -2.13 -5.32 25.83
N ALA A 451 -3.40 -5.10 26.22
CA ALA A 451 -4.44 -6.09 26.04
C ALA A 451 -4.66 -6.43 24.54
N ARG A 452 -4.54 -5.45 23.66
CA ARG A 452 -4.66 -5.67 22.21
C ARG A 452 -3.49 -6.47 21.64
N LEU A 453 -2.27 -6.15 22.05
CA LEU A 453 -1.08 -6.91 21.65
C LEU A 453 -1.18 -8.38 22.10
N GLU A 454 -1.65 -8.63 23.33
CA GLU A 454 -1.89 -9.99 23.82
C GLU A 454 -3.00 -10.71 23.04
N GLU A 455 -4.13 -10.04 22.76
CA GLU A 455 -5.26 -10.60 22.00
C GLU A 455 -4.87 -10.98 20.56
N LEU A 456 -3.98 -10.19 19.94
CA LEU A 456 -3.49 -10.41 18.59
C LEU A 456 -2.33 -11.41 18.51
N GLY A 457 -1.98 -12.07 19.65
CA GLY A 457 -0.87 -13.03 19.69
C GLY A 457 0.51 -12.38 19.59
N MET A 458 0.58 -11.05 19.60
CA MET A 458 1.83 -10.27 19.60
C MET A 458 2.37 -10.16 21.05
N GLY A 459 2.37 -11.28 21.76
CA GLY A 459 2.88 -11.35 23.13
C GLY A 459 4.39 -11.10 23.21
N TYR A 460 4.84 -10.75 24.41
CA TYR A 460 6.17 -10.27 24.82
C TYR A 460 7.41 -11.08 24.33
N GLY A 461 7.40 -11.73 23.18
CA GLY A 461 8.55 -12.53 22.73
C GLY A 461 8.86 -12.49 21.23
N GLU A 462 7.95 -12.03 20.36
CA GLU A 462 8.11 -12.22 18.92
C GLU A 462 8.19 -10.93 18.07
N VAL A 463 8.06 -9.75 18.65
CA VAL A 463 8.13 -8.50 17.86
C VAL A 463 9.09 -7.51 18.51
N GLY A 464 9.99 -6.91 17.74
CA GLY A 464 10.96 -5.91 18.20
C GLY A 464 10.37 -4.69 18.96
N LEU A 465 9.04 -4.50 18.91
CA LEU A 465 8.32 -3.58 19.76
C LEU A 465 8.29 -4.09 21.23
N ALA A 466 8.19 -5.40 21.44
CA ALA A 466 8.27 -6.02 22.76
C ALA A 466 9.68 -5.91 23.35
N ASP A 467 10.72 -6.03 22.55
CA ASP A 467 12.11 -5.80 22.97
C ASP A 467 12.37 -4.34 23.31
N LEU A 468 11.76 -3.39 22.61
CA LEU A 468 11.72 -1.97 22.98
C LEU A 468 10.96 -1.74 24.30
N LEU A 469 9.96 -2.56 24.60
CA LEU A 469 9.13 -2.44 25.81
C LEU A 469 9.68 -3.25 27.00
N THR A 470 10.51 -4.29 26.81
CA THR A 470 10.96 -5.20 27.88
C THR A 470 12.43 -5.05 28.28
N GLY A 471 13.26 -4.44 27.42
CA GLY A 471 14.70 -4.25 27.69
C GLY A 471 14.99 -2.97 28.47
N GLN A 472 15.08 -2.96 29.81
CA GLN A 472 15.55 -1.86 30.65
C GLN A 472 14.94 -0.45 30.40
N VAL A 473 13.97 -0.31 29.48
CA VAL A 473 13.26 0.93 29.15
C VAL A 473 11.98 0.97 29.99
N GLN A 474 11.73 2.07 30.67
CA GLN A 474 10.44 2.28 31.33
C GLN A 474 9.34 2.29 30.26
N MET A 475 8.19 1.67 30.56
CA MET A 475 7.04 1.60 29.66
C MET A 475 6.62 3.00 29.18
N PRO A 476 6.31 3.18 27.89
CA PRO A 476 5.78 4.44 27.39
C PRO A 476 4.43 4.75 28.03
N ASP A 477 4.15 6.02 28.27
CA ASP A 477 2.80 6.50 28.60
C ASP A 477 2.10 6.84 27.28
N VAL A 478 0.98 6.14 26.99
CA VAL A 478 0.18 6.32 25.79
C VAL A 478 -1.23 6.70 26.20
N ASN A 479 -1.73 7.80 25.67
CA ASN A 479 -3.11 8.22 25.86
C ASN A 479 -3.58 8.93 24.59
N MET A 480 -4.54 8.32 23.87
CA MET A 480 -5.13 8.88 22.65
C MET A 480 -6.65 8.79 22.76
N ASP A 481 -7.31 9.89 22.44
CA ASP A 481 -8.76 10.00 22.44
C ASP A 481 -9.24 10.51 21.06
N LEU A 482 -10.20 9.80 20.46
CA LEU A 482 -10.90 10.21 19.25
C LEU A 482 -12.39 10.39 19.55
N THR A 483 -12.98 11.46 19.07
CA THR A 483 -14.43 11.67 19.08
C THR A 483 -14.89 12.20 17.75
N ALA A 484 -15.88 11.56 17.14
CA ALA A 484 -16.49 12.03 15.90
C ALA A 484 -18.01 12.06 16.01
N LYS A 485 -18.67 13.04 15.38
CA LYS A 485 -20.13 13.19 15.33
C LYS A 485 -20.61 13.19 13.90
N VAL A 486 -21.60 12.35 13.64
CA VAL A 486 -22.26 12.17 12.36
C VAL A 486 -23.75 12.46 12.52
N VAL A 487 -24.31 13.30 11.65
CA VAL A 487 -25.73 13.65 11.62
C VAL A 487 -26.27 13.46 10.22
N GLY A 488 -27.32 12.64 10.07
CA GLY A 488 -27.90 12.35 8.77
C GLY A 488 -26.90 11.73 7.78
N GLY A 489 -25.99 10.88 8.27
CA GLY A 489 -24.95 10.25 7.46
C GLY A 489 -23.78 11.17 7.05
N LYS A 490 -23.70 12.39 7.60
CA LYS A 490 -22.66 13.36 7.27
C LYS A 490 -21.82 13.70 8.49
N LEU A 491 -20.51 13.70 8.32
CA LEU A 491 -19.57 14.12 9.36
C LEU A 491 -19.83 15.59 9.74
N GLN A 492 -19.89 15.88 11.03
CA GLN A 492 -20.03 17.24 11.56
C GLN A 492 -18.73 17.70 12.21
N THR A 493 -18.16 16.85 13.06
CA THR A 493 -16.90 17.13 13.76
C THR A 493 -16.13 15.83 13.92
N MET A 494 -14.82 15.94 13.90
CA MET A 494 -13.89 14.90 14.32
C MET A 494 -12.77 15.57 15.11
N ASP A 495 -12.56 15.12 16.33
CA ASP A 495 -11.52 15.58 17.22
C ASP A 495 -10.67 14.36 17.60
N TRP A 496 -9.36 14.45 17.41
CA TRP A 496 -8.41 13.40 17.75
C TRP A 496 -7.21 14.03 18.43
N SER A 497 -6.95 13.62 19.65
CA SER A 497 -5.84 14.14 20.44
C SER A 497 -5.10 13.00 21.13
N GLY A 498 -3.84 13.21 21.41
CA GLY A 498 -3.09 12.19 22.13
C GLY A 498 -1.74 12.67 22.63
N LYS A 499 -1.22 11.84 23.53
CA LYS A 499 0.10 11.99 24.10
C LYS A 499 0.79 10.64 24.18
N ILE A 500 2.03 10.58 23.70
CA ILE A 500 2.93 9.44 23.83
C ILE A 500 4.20 9.95 24.50
N SER A 501 4.59 9.35 25.62
CA SER A 501 5.85 9.67 26.31
C SER A 501 6.67 8.41 26.46
N VAL A 502 7.89 8.42 25.96
CA VAL A 502 8.85 7.32 26.10
C VAL A 502 9.94 7.78 27.07
N PRO A 503 9.93 7.31 28.34
CA PRO A 503 10.98 7.60 29.29
C PRO A 503 12.26 6.82 28.94
N GLY A 504 13.42 7.36 29.27
CA GLY A 504 14.71 6.71 28.98
C GLY A 504 15.90 7.64 29.19
N VAL A 505 17.05 7.24 28.65
CA VAL A 505 18.27 8.08 28.67
C VAL A 505 18.08 9.34 27.84
N LEU A 506 17.28 9.25 26.75
CA LEU A 506 16.83 10.37 25.94
C LEU A 506 15.30 10.34 25.91
N PRO A 507 14.64 10.93 26.94
CA PRO A 507 13.19 10.93 26.98
C PRO A 507 12.59 11.72 25.83
N VAL A 508 11.55 11.13 25.21
CA VAL A 508 10.84 11.69 24.06
C VAL A 508 9.36 11.78 24.39
N ALA A 509 8.73 12.89 24.04
CA ALA A 509 7.29 13.03 24.10
C ALA A 509 6.74 13.52 22.76
N ILE A 510 5.59 12.97 22.39
CA ILE A 510 4.79 13.40 21.23
C ILE A 510 3.43 13.79 21.76
N ASP A 511 3.04 15.04 21.54
CA ASP A 511 1.70 15.55 21.81
C ASP A 511 1.06 15.91 20.48
N PHE A 512 -0.19 15.52 20.23
CA PHE A 512 -0.91 15.90 19.02
C PHE A 512 -2.37 16.24 19.30
N ASP A 513 -2.91 17.16 18.50
CA ASP A 513 -4.31 17.56 18.50
C ASP A 513 -4.75 17.82 17.06
N VAL A 514 -5.82 17.18 16.64
CA VAL A 514 -6.42 17.32 15.31
C VAL A 514 -7.90 17.57 15.47
N SER A 515 -8.41 18.64 14.88
CA SER A 515 -9.84 18.89 14.81
C SER A 515 -10.27 19.13 13.36
N ALA A 516 -11.36 18.50 12.96
CA ALA A 516 -11.89 18.61 11.61
C ALA A 516 -13.41 18.78 11.58
N THR A 517 -13.85 19.59 10.64
CA THR A 517 -15.22 19.73 10.18
C THR A 517 -15.24 19.57 8.66
N PRO A 518 -16.40 19.49 7.98
CA PRO A 518 -16.45 19.40 6.52
C PRO A 518 -15.75 20.56 5.75
N THR A 519 -15.50 21.69 6.42
CA THR A 519 -14.99 22.91 5.78
C THR A 519 -13.70 23.43 6.39
N LYS A 520 -13.25 22.87 7.49
CA LYS A 520 -12.05 23.34 8.19
C LYS A 520 -11.37 22.17 8.91
N SER A 521 -10.06 22.10 8.83
CA SER A 521 -9.24 21.26 9.70
C SER A 521 -8.11 22.07 10.33
N VAL A 522 -7.70 21.65 11.52
CA VAL A 522 -6.54 22.15 12.23
C VAL A 522 -5.83 20.96 12.86
N ALA A 523 -4.54 20.89 12.71
CA ALA A 523 -3.71 19.87 13.31
C ALA A 523 -2.47 20.50 13.93
N THR A 524 -2.12 20.05 15.12
CA THR A 524 -0.85 20.36 15.78
C THR A 524 -0.21 19.07 16.23
N MET A 525 1.10 18.95 16.04
CA MET A 525 1.90 17.85 16.56
C MET A 525 3.19 18.43 17.12
N GLU A 526 3.53 18.04 18.33
CA GLU A 526 4.72 18.50 18.99
C GLU A 526 5.56 17.29 19.42
N PHE A 527 6.78 17.25 18.95
CA PHE A 527 7.79 16.26 19.31
C PHE A 527 8.83 16.94 20.19
N LYS A 528 9.02 16.44 21.40
CA LYS A 528 9.98 16.95 22.39
C LYS A 528 11.01 15.90 22.74
N GLY A 529 12.29 16.26 22.60
CA GLY A 529 13.40 15.54 23.20
C GLY A 529 13.99 16.37 24.33
N GLU A 530 14.03 15.86 25.56
CA GLU A 530 14.36 16.64 26.76
C GLU A 530 15.71 17.38 26.67
N TYR A 531 16.69 16.82 25.93
CA TYR A 531 18.04 17.39 25.82
C TYR A 531 18.39 17.84 24.39
N VAL A 532 17.49 17.66 23.42
CA VAL A 532 17.78 17.88 22.00
C VAL A 532 17.06 19.11 21.49
N GLY A 533 15.77 19.20 21.76
CA GLY A 533 14.95 20.28 21.24
C GLY A 533 13.49 19.89 21.07
N LYS A 534 12.79 20.72 20.32
CA LYS A 534 11.38 20.56 20.01
C LYS A 534 11.14 20.72 18.52
N ILE A 535 10.35 19.87 17.94
CA ILE A 535 9.81 20.02 16.59
C ILE A 535 8.29 20.17 16.73
N THR A 536 7.73 21.21 16.11
CA THR A 536 6.29 21.46 16.07
C THR A 536 5.83 21.43 14.62
N LEU A 537 4.84 20.62 14.33
CA LEU A 537 4.08 20.65 13.08
C LEU A 537 2.73 21.33 13.37
N GLU A 538 2.45 22.39 12.64
CA GLU A 538 1.16 23.06 12.65
C GLU A 538 0.59 23.00 11.23
N ALA A 539 -0.66 22.59 11.10
CA ALA A 539 -1.34 22.59 9.82
C ALA A 539 -2.77 23.10 9.96
N ASP A 540 -3.21 23.91 9.04
CA ASP A 540 -4.60 24.31 8.93
C ASP A 540 -5.09 24.24 7.49
N SER A 541 -6.38 23.99 7.31
CA SER A 541 -7.01 24.08 6.02
C SER A 541 -8.43 24.58 6.10
N THR A 542 -8.86 25.25 5.04
CA THR A 542 -10.26 25.68 4.87
C THR A 542 -10.73 25.37 3.47
N THR A 543 -11.99 24.95 3.36
CA THR A 543 -12.63 24.62 2.09
C THR A 543 -13.94 25.36 1.94
N THR A 544 -14.16 25.97 0.80
CA THR A 544 -15.37 26.77 0.50
C THR A 544 -15.91 26.42 -0.88
N VAL A 545 -17.24 26.48 -1.02
CA VAL A 545 -17.87 26.36 -2.35
C VAL A 545 -17.57 27.62 -3.16
N THR A 546 -17.22 27.41 -4.43
CA THR A 546 -16.87 28.52 -5.36
C THR A 546 -17.54 28.32 -6.72
N ASN A 547 -17.61 29.39 -7.50
CA ASN A 547 -18.03 29.36 -8.90
C ASN A 547 -16.82 29.38 -9.88
N ARG A 548 -15.60 29.23 -9.37
CA ARG A 548 -14.40 29.11 -10.20
C ARG A 548 -14.43 27.77 -10.95
N THR A 549 -13.88 27.77 -12.17
CA THR A 549 -13.72 26.52 -12.94
C THR A 549 -12.36 25.92 -12.63
N VAL A 550 -12.33 24.61 -12.42
CA VAL A 550 -11.07 23.85 -12.26
C VAL A 550 -10.33 23.84 -13.60
N PRO A 551 -9.06 24.25 -13.65
CA PRO A 551 -8.23 24.06 -14.84
C PRO A 551 -8.13 22.57 -15.18
N THR A 552 -8.28 22.23 -16.45
CA THR A 552 -8.15 20.85 -16.96
C THR A 552 -6.92 20.66 -17.86
N ALA A 553 -6.14 21.74 -18.06
CA ALA A 553 -4.89 21.72 -18.80
C ALA A 553 -4.02 22.91 -18.35
N PRO A 554 -2.71 22.86 -18.59
CA PRO A 554 -1.81 24.01 -18.43
C PRO A 554 -2.26 25.23 -19.21
N PRO A 555 -1.74 26.45 -18.90
CA PRO A 555 -2.04 27.68 -19.63
C PRO A 555 -1.79 27.53 -21.14
N GLU A 556 -2.55 28.27 -21.95
CA GLU A 556 -2.38 28.26 -23.41
C GLU A 556 -0.94 28.69 -23.79
N GLY A 557 -0.28 27.83 -24.59
CA GLY A 557 1.12 28.04 -25.01
C GLY A 557 2.16 27.47 -24.04
N ALA A 558 1.76 26.78 -22.99
CA ALA A 558 2.68 26.07 -22.11
C ALA A 558 3.45 24.99 -22.87
N ASP A 559 4.73 24.86 -22.57
CA ASP A 559 5.57 23.77 -23.09
C ASP A 559 5.33 22.52 -22.24
N ILE A 560 4.91 21.42 -22.89
CA ILE A 560 4.53 20.18 -22.21
C ILE A 560 5.42 19.04 -22.73
N GLN A 561 6.18 18.45 -21.83
CA GLN A 561 6.91 17.21 -22.08
C GLN A 561 6.04 16.02 -21.62
N TRP A 562 5.73 15.14 -22.55
CA TRP A 562 4.98 13.92 -22.26
C TRP A 562 5.91 12.82 -21.79
N MET A 563 5.53 12.18 -20.69
CA MET A 563 6.15 10.93 -20.24
C MET A 563 5.34 9.75 -20.81
N ASN A 564 6.05 8.85 -21.47
CA ASN A 564 5.49 7.62 -22.03
C ASN A 564 5.37 6.53 -20.97
#